data_afaca5354a9a63505b7c59759a1aa297
#
_entry.id   afaca5354a9a63505b7c59759a1aa297
#
_cell.length_a   1.000
_cell.length_b   1.000
_cell.length_c   1.000
_cell.angle_alpha   90.00
_cell.angle_beta   90.00
_cell.angle_gamma   90.00
#
_symmetry.space_group_name_H-M   'P 1'
#
loop_
_entity.id
_entity.type
_entity.pdbx_description
1 polymer ?
#
loop_
_entity_poly.entity_id
_entity_poly.type
_entity_poly.pdbx_seq_one_letter_code
_entity_poly.pdbx_strand_id
1 'polypeptide(L)'
;MTKEIKTEARLTFFEATSIIVGHGVGSGILSVPFLASRNDWKDMLWIVAVAYLINLIMHYMIAELSYNNGGAQFIKCFENELFVGRFKKFATWVAFGLLGLSVVLNVSGFIAGAAAVFHAWFGLPNWAGMILYYILAASVIYFGMKLVGICEKISVGSMVAVIGILFVATLASEISPLPTKFIATTNLVALYSMISFSLSAVMSVPQVVKGLQGDIKRIRGAIAAGTGINTGLILLITFMTLLGAGADISENGALVDLSAHLGGWVSIIGYIVSLLALSTSFWANTLNLRDIVHEQTKWNVKVSWLVSSVPCLLIALVGVSSFVGFTRLASVVQVLTGVGIIISYNRSRRREKNAPICGVWGTLPFQILVVVSTLFATIGALAKVY
;
A
#
# COMPACT_ATOMS: atom_id res chain seq x y z
N MET A 1 29.48 -3.45 11.02
CA MET A 1 28.81 -3.44 12.36
C MET A 1 27.33 -3.25 12.12
N THR A 2 26.50 -4.19 12.52
CA THR A 2 25.04 -4.06 12.48
C THR A 2 24.63 -3.03 13.52
N LYS A 3 23.95 -1.98 13.09
CA LYS A 3 23.43 -0.95 13.99
C LYS A 3 22.24 -1.57 14.74
N GLU A 4 22.34 -1.73 16.06
CA GLU A 4 21.28 -2.33 16.85
C GLU A 4 20.09 -1.36 16.93
N ILE A 5 18.95 -1.77 16.33
CA ILE A 5 17.72 -0.98 16.35
C ILE A 5 16.85 -1.51 17.49
N LYS A 6 16.73 -0.72 18.57
CA LYS A 6 15.91 -1.07 19.72
C LYS A 6 14.42 -0.96 19.38
N THR A 7 13.66 -2.02 19.60
CA THR A 7 12.21 -2.06 19.50
C THR A 7 11.61 -2.93 20.61
N GLU A 8 10.43 -2.55 21.07
CA GLU A 8 9.68 -3.34 22.07
C GLU A 8 9.05 -4.61 21.45
N ALA A 9 8.82 -4.62 20.14
CA ALA A 9 8.19 -5.72 19.43
C ALA A 9 9.06 -6.25 18.31
N ARG A 10 9.43 -7.53 18.37
CA ARG A 10 10.15 -8.24 17.31
C ARG A 10 9.17 -8.94 16.38
N LEU A 11 9.31 -8.70 15.07
CA LEU A 11 8.59 -9.42 14.02
C LEU A 11 9.36 -10.66 13.59
N THR A 12 8.62 -11.70 13.22
CA THR A 12 9.16 -12.81 12.43
C THR A 12 9.33 -12.38 10.97
N PHE A 13 10.08 -13.15 10.20
CA PHE A 13 10.25 -12.90 8.76
C PHE A 13 8.90 -12.87 8.04
N PHE A 14 8.02 -13.84 8.33
CA PHE A 14 6.69 -13.93 7.70
C PHE A 14 5.76 -12.78 8.09
N GLU A 15 5.78 -12.33 9.35
CA GLU A 15 5.02 -11.15 9.77
C GLU A 15 5.49 -9.88 9.04
N ALA A 16 6.80 -9.69 8.93
CA ALA A 16 7.38 -8.55 8.21
C ALA A 16 7.07 -8.59 6.70
N THR A 17 7.13 -9.78 6.09
CA THR A 17 6.72 -9.99 4.68
C THR A 17 5.24 -9.66 4.50
N SER A 18 4.38 -10.14 5.41
CA SER A 18 2.93 -9.92 5.34
C SER A 18 2.55 -8.45 5.51
N ILE A 19 3.28 -7.68 6.31
CA ILE A 19 3.08 -6.22 6.42
C ILE A 19 3.36 -5.52 5.06
N ILE A 20 4.37 -5.97 4.31
CA ILE A 20 4.60 -5.44 2.94
C ILE A 20 3.46 -5.84 1.99
N VAL A 21 3.04 -7.10 2.03
CA VAL A 21 1.94 -7.60 1.19
C VAL A 21 0.64 -6.87 1.51
N GLY A 22 0.25 -6.84 2.79
CA GLY A 22 -1.01 -6.28 3.24
C GLY A 22 -1.14 -4.79 2.94
N HIS A 23 -0.04 -4.03 3.01
CA HIS A 23 -0.06 -2.63 2.62
C HIS A 23 -0.37 -2.44 1.12
N GLY A 24 0.25 -3.25 0.26
CA GLY A 24 0.10 -3.12 -1.19
C GLY A 24 -1.20 -3.74 -1.73
N VAL A 25 -1.67 -4.85 -1.15
CA VAL A 25 -2.90 -5.57 -1.59
C VAL A 25 -4.16 -4.71 -1.46
N GLY A 26 -4.17 -3.58 -0.78
CA GLY A 26 -5.33 -2.71 -0.60
C GLY A 26 -6.25 -2.60 -1.83
N SER A 27 -7.05 -1.59 -1.89
CA SER A 27 -8.03 -1.37 -2.97
C SER A 27 -7.46 -1.36 -4.40
N GLY A 28 -6.16 -1.05 -4.56
CA GLY A 28 -5.54 -0.97 -5.86
C GLY A 28 -5.59 -2.27 -6.66
N ILE A 29 -5.42 -3.41 -5.98
CA ILE A 29 -5.39 -4.72 -6.65
C ILE A 29 -6.72 -5.09 -7.34
N LEU A 30 -7.85 -4.60 -6.81
CA LEU A 30 -9.18 -4.86 -7.37
C LEU A 30 -9.50 -3.95 -8.57
N SER A 31 -8.77 -2.84 -8.73
CA SER A 31 -8.95 -1.91 -9.85
C SER A 31 -8.04 -2.22 -11.05
N VAL A 32 -6.97 -3.00 -10.85
CA VAL A 32 -6.05 -3.39 -11.94
C VAL A 32 -6.75 -4.18 -13.05
N PRO A 33 -7.66 -5.14 -12.78
CA PRO A 33 -8.35 -5.91 -13.82
C PRO A 33 -9.14 -5.02 -14.80
N PHE A 34 -9.84 -3.99 -14.29
CA PHE A 34 -10.54 -3.02 -15.13
C PHE A 34 -9.60 -2.31 -16.11
N LEU A 35 -8.46 -1.79 -15.60
CA LEU A 35 -7.48 -1.12 -16.46
C LEU A 35 -6.80 -2.10 -17.41
N ALA A 36 -6.56 -3.33 -16.99
CA ALA A 36 -5.99 -4.37 -17.84
C ALA A 36 -6.94 -4.77 -18.96
N SER A 37 -8.26 -4.76 -18.73
CA SER A 37 -9.25 -5.04 -19.81
C SER A 37 -9.29 -3.98 -20.91
N ARG A 38 -8.79 -2.77 -20.64
CA ARG A 38 -8.67 -1.64 -21.58
C ARG A 38 -7.31 -1.58 -22.28
N ASN A 39 -6.46 -2.59 -22.11
CA ASN A 39 -5.11 -2.68 -22.67
C ASN A 39 -4.86 -4.09 -23.23
N ASP A 40 -3.80 -4.25 -24.02
CA ASP A 40 -3.31 -5.58 -24.37
C ASP A 40 -2.73 -6.30 -23.13
N TRP A 41 -3.07 -7.57 -22.95
CA TRP A 41 -2.59 -8.35 -21.81
C TRP A 41 -1.05 -8.48 -21.77
N LYS A 42 -0.39 -8.41 -22.92
CA LYS A 42 1.08 -8.45 -23.01
C LYS A 42 1.68 -7.16 -22.47
N ASP A 43 1.02 -6.01 -22.73
CA ASP A 43 1.44 -4.73 -22.17
C ASP A 43 1.33 -4.74 -20.67
N MET A 44 0.31 -5.35 -20.10
CA MET A 44 0.20 -5.54 -18.65
C MET A 44 1.41 -6.29 -18.08
N LEU A 45 1.90 -7.35 -18.72
CA LEU A 45 3.01 -8.16 -18.20
C LEU A 45 4.31 -7.36 -18.05
N TRP A 46 4.70 -6.61 -19.11
CA TRP A 46 5.92 -5.82 -19.02
C TRP A 46 5.76 -4.63 -18.07
N ILE A 47 4.57 -4.01 -18.00
CA ILE A 47 4.26 -2.94 -17.04
C ILE A 47 4.40 -3.45 -15.61
N VAL A 48 3.85 -4.63 -15.29
CA VAL A 48 4.00 -5.26 -13.98
C VAL A 48 5.48 -5.50 -13.65
N ALA A 49 6.26 -6.02 -14.60
CA ALA A 49 7.69 -6.27 -14.38
C ALA A 49 8.47 -4.98 -14.10
N VAL A 50 8.21 -3.91 -14.87
CA VAL A 50 8.85 -2.60 -14.65
C VAL A 50 8.41 -2.00 -13.31
N ALA A 51 7.12 -2.00 -13.01
CA ALA A 51 6.59 -1.48 -11.76
C ALA A 51 7.15 -2.25 -10.53
N TYR A 52 7.26 -3.58 -10.62
CA TYR A 52 7.89 -4.42 -9.60
C TYR A 52 9.33 -3.99 -9.31
N LEU A 53 10.17 -3.90 -10.36
CA LEU A 53 11.58 -3.53 -10.20
C LEU A 53 11.75 -2.15 -9.58
N ILE A 54 10.98 -1.16 -10.04
CA ILE A 54 11.07 0.21 -9.55
C ILE A 54 10.60 0.29 -8.09
N ASN A 55 9.47 -0.35 -7.74
CA ASN A 55 8.99 -0.38 -6.37
C ASN A 55 9.99 -1.11 -5.44
N LEU A 56 10.57 -2.23 -5.89
CA LEU A 56 11.58 -2.94 -5.11
C LEU A 56 12.80 -2.06 -4.81
N ILE A 57 13.31 -1.33 -5.82
CA ILE A 57 14.42 -0.39 -5.66
C ILE A 57 14.03 0.73 -4.68
N MET A 58 12.86 1.32 -4.84
CA MET A 58 12.34 2.36 -3.95
C MET A 58 12.22 1.87 -2.51
N HIS A 59 11.66 0.67 -2.29
CA HIS A 59 11.54 0.09 -0.96
C HIS A 59 12.92 -0.16 -0.32
N TYR A 60 13.92 -0.61 -1.09
CA TYR A 60 15.28 -0.76 -0.58
C TYR A 60 15.92 0.59 -0.21
N MET A 61 15.71 1.64 -1.01
CA MET A 61 16.18 3.00 -0.66
C MET A 61 15.55 3.49 0.65
N ILE A 62 14.24 3.25 0.84
CA ILE A 62 13.53 3.62 2.07
C ILE A 62 14.05 2.79 3.27
N ALA A 63 14.25 1.50 3.08
CA ALA A 63 14.77 0.62 4.12
C ALA A 63 16.17 1.07 4.56
N GLU A 64 17.04 1.42 3.61
CA GLU A 64 18.39 1.93 3.92
C GLU A 64 18.34 3.29 4.60
N LEU A 65 17.46 4.20 4.14
CA LEU A 65 17.24 5.49 4.79
C LEU A 65 16.81 5.33 6.24
N SER A 66 15.80 4.50 6.49
CA SER A 66 15.32 4.20 7.85
C SER A 66 16.39 3.51 8.70
N TYR A 67 17.10 2.53 8.14
CA TYR A 67 18.21 1.83 8.80
C TYR A 67 19.32 2.80 9.24
N ASN A 68 19.75 3.69 8.36
CA ASN A 68 20.77 4.69 8.65
C ASN A 68 20.33 5.69 9.72
N ASN A 69 19.01 5.90 9.87
CA ASN A 69 18.41 6.75 10.89
C ASN A 69 17.91 5.97 12.12
N GLY A 70 18.42 4.75 12.37
CA GLY A 70 18.10 3.97 13.58
C GLY A 70 16.69 3.38 13.59
N GLY A 71 16.10 3.08 12.43
CA GLY A 71 14.74 2.57 12.29
C GLY A 71 13.66 3.65 12.37
N ALA A 72 14.03 4.93 12.18
CA ALA A 72 13.12 6.06 12.26
C ALA A 72 12.09 6.08 11.12
N GLN A 73 10.94 6.68 11.40
CA GLN A 73 9.89 6.96 10.42
C GLN A 73 10.24 8.16 9.53
N PHE A 74 9.46 8.37 8.46
CA PHE A 74 9.78 9.37 7.41
C PHE A 74 10.03 10.77 7.92
N ILE A 75 9.18 11.29 8.81
CA ILE A 75 9.29 12.67 9.30
C ILE A 75 10.61 12.86 10.03
N LYS A 76 11.03 11.87 10.82
CA LYS A 76 12.32 11.92 11.51
C LYS A 76 13.49 11.78 10.54
N CYS A 77 13.36 10.97 9.50
CA CYS A 77 14.33 10.91 8.41
C CYS A 77 14.45 12.25 7.68
N PHE A 78 13.33 12.93 7.39
CA PHE A 78 13.33 14.26 6.76
C PHE A 78 13.94 15.32 7.68
N GLU A 79 13.62 15.29 8.96
CA GLU A 79 14.26 16.17 9.94
C GLU A 79 15.77 16.00 9.98
N ASN A 80 16.27 14.77 9.89
CA ASN A 80 17.70 14.49 9.97
C ASN A 80 18.45 14.79 8.66
N GLU A 81 17.82 14.51 7.51
CA GLU A 81 18.51 14.52 6.22
C GLU A 81 18.04 15.61 5.26
N LEU A 82 16.75 15.99 5.29
CA LEU A 82 16.19 16.90 4.30
C LEU A 82 16.22 18.35 4.77
N PHE A 83 15.80 18.61 6.00
CA PHE A 83 15.64 19.96 6.51
C PHE A 83 16.89 20.46 7.24
N VAL A 84 17.36 21.66 6.84
CA VAL A 84 18.57 22.29 7.39
C VAL A 84 18.32 23.76 7.76
N GLY A 85 19.17 24.31 8.62
CA GLY A 85 19.14 25.74 8.99
C GLY A 85 18.00 26.12 9.93
N ARG A 86 17.71 27.43 10.01
CA ARG A 86 16.77 28.01 10.99
C ARG A 86 15.31 27.58 10.80
N PHE A 87 14.92 27.21 9.59
CA PHE A 87 13.57 26.78 9.26
C PHE A 87 13.34 25.26 9.42
N LYS A 88 14.34 24.51 9.87
CA LYS A 88 14.26 23.06 10.04
C LYS A 88 13.03 22.62 10.81
N LYS A 89 12.79 23.19 12.00
CA LYS A 89 11.62 22.85 12.84
C LYS A 89 10.31 23.13 12.12
N PHE A 90 10.17 24.30 11.54
CA PHE A 90 8.95 24.68 10.80
C PHE A 90 8.67 23.71 9.65
N ALA A 91 9.67 23.43 8.79
CA ALA A 91 9.54 22.50 7.68
C ALA A 91 9.20 21.08 8.14
N THR A 92 9.77 20.62 9.26
CA THR A 92 9.42 19.32 9.85
C THR A 92 7.96 19.26 10.26
N TRP A 93 7.43 20.29 10.93
CA TRP A 93 6.01 20.33 11.33
C TRP A 93 5.06 20.45 10.15
N VAL A 94 5.42 21.21 9.11
CA VAL A 94 4.65 21.29 7.86
C VAL A 94 4.60 19.91 7.18
N ALA A 95 5.75 19.24 7.04
CA ALA A 95 5.82 17.90 6.45
C ALA A 95 5.03 16.88 7.29
N PHE A 96 5.10 16.96 8.63
CA PHE A 96 4.30 16.13 9.54
C PHE A 96 2.80 16.35 9.34
N GLY A 97 2.35 17.59 9.26
CA GLY A 97 0.93 17.92 9.04
C GLY A 97 0.43 17.44 7.68
N LEU A 98 1.20 17.67 6.60
CA LEU A 98 0.82 17.24 5.25
C LEU A 98 0.78 15.71 5.14
N LEU A 99 1.81 15.02 5.61
CA LEU A 99 1.85 13.56 5.58
C LEU A 99 0.73 12.96 6.46
N GLY A 100 0.54 13.51 7.66
CA GLY A 100 -0.52 13.09 8.58
C GLY A 100 -1.91 13.25 7.94
N LEU A 101 -2.20 14.40 7.33
CA LEU A 101 -3.46 14.64 6.63
C LEU A 101 -3.66 13.65 5.47
N SER A 102 -2.61 13.41 4.66
CA SER A 102 -2.68 12.45 3.56
C SER A 102 -3.05 11.04 4.06
N VAL A 103 -2.40 10.57 5.14
CA VAL A 103 -2.68 9.25 5.71
C VAL A 103 -4.09 9.21 6.30
N VAL A 104 -4.52 10.25 7.02
CA VAL A 104 -5.87 10.34 7.58
C VAL A 104 -6.92 10.27 6.48
N LEU A 105 -6.78 11.01 5.39
CA LEU A 105 -7.69 10.95 4.24
C LEU A 105 -7.73 9.56 3.62
N ASN A 106 -6.57 8.93 3.41
CA ASN A 106 -6.50 7.59 2.83
C ASN A 106 -7.20 6.55 3.73
N VAL A 107 -6.94 6.58 5.02
CA VAL A 107 -7.55 5.68 6.00
C VAL A 107 -9.07 5.92 6.13
N SER A 108 -9.52 7.17 6.04
CA SER A 108 -10.96 7.49 5.97
C SER A 108 -11.63 6.83 4.77
N GLY A 109 -10.92 6.76 3.64
CA GLY A 109 -11.34 6.01 2.46
C GLY A 109 -11.53 4.52 2.75
N PHE A 110 -10.60 3.86 3.45
CA PHE A 110 -10.75 2.45 3.81
C PHE A 110 -11.96 2.20 4.71
N ILE A 111 -12.25 3.10 5.65
CA ILE A 111 -13.45 3.01 6.51
C ILE A 111 -14.73 3.13 5.65
N ALA A 112 -14.77 4.10 4.73
CA ALA A 112 -15.90 4.29 3.83
C ALA A 112 -16.09 3.10 2.87
N GLY A 113 -14.99 2.56 2.34
CA GLY A 113 -14.99 1.36 1.49
C GLY A 113 -15.51 0.12 2.21
N ALA A 114 -15.08 -0.11 3.45
CA ALA A 114 -15.55 -1.22 4.26
C ALA A 114 -17.05 -1.09 4.62
N ALA A 115 -17.52 0.13 4.90
CA ALA A 115 -18.94 0.37 5.13
C ALA A 115 -19.80 0.05 3.89
N ALA A 116 -19.31 0.39 2.69
CA ALA A 116 -19.97 0.00 1.45
C ALA A 116 -20.07 -1.52 1.28
N VAL A 117 -19.04 -2.26 1.66
CA VAL A 117 -19.06 -3.73 1.67
C VAL A 117 -20.08 -4.26 2.69
N PHE A 118 -20.13 -3.72 3.92
CA PHE A 118 -21.11 -4.11 4.91
C PHE A 118 -22.55 -3.76 4.48
N HIS A 119 -22.72 -2.63 3.79
CA HIS A 119 -24.03 -2.29 3.21
C HIS A 119 -24.44 -3.30 2.14
N ALA A 120 -23.56 -3.62 1.21
CA ALA A 120 -23.84 -4.57 0.14
C ALA A 120 -24.10 -6.01 0.65
N TRP A 121 -23.39 -6.43 1.70
CA TRP A 121 -23.49 -7.80 2.23
C TRP A 121 -24.63 -7.99 3.24
N PHE A 122 -24.78 -7.05 4.18
CA PHE A 122 -25.70 -7.17 5.32
C PHE A 122 -26.85 -6.15 5.33
N GLY A 123 -26.88 -5.21 4.36
CA GLY A 123 -27.85 -4.11 4.34
C GLY A 123 -27.64 -3.07 5.44
N LEU A 124 -26.47 -3.04 6.10
CA LEU A 124 -26.20 -2.11 7.19
C LEU A 124 -26.16 -0.67 6.66
N PRO A 125 -26.70 0.32 7.40
CA PRO A 125 -26.52 1.73 7.06
C PRO A 125 -25.03 2.10 7.14
N ASN A 126 -24.56 2.93 6.20
CA ASN A 126 -23.13 3.25 6.05
C ASN A 126 -22.47 3.70 7.36
N TRP A 127 -23.13 4.58 8.14
CA TRP A 127 -22.58 5.05 9.42
C TRP A 127 -22.32 3.90 10.42
N ALA A 128 -23.23 2.92 10.48
CA ALA A 128 -23.08 1.77 11.37
C ALA A 128 -21.94 0.84 10.88
N GLY A 129 -21.84 0.64 9.56
CA GLY A 129 -20.73 -0.10 8.94
C GLY A 129 -19.38 0.57 9.21
N MET A 130 -19.30 1.91 9.14
CA MET A 130 -18.09 2.68 9.45
C MET A 130 -17.65 2.48 10.91
N ILE A 131 -18.57 2.60 11.87
CA ILE A 131 -18.28 2.44 13.30
C ILE A 131 -17.84 0.99 13.59
N LEU A 132 -18.61 0.02 13.10
CA LEU A 132 -18.30 -1.40 13.29
C LEU A 132 -16.90 -1.75 12.77
N TYR A 133 -16.61 -1.37 11.53
CA TYR A 133 -15.29 -1.62 10.94
C TYR A 133 -14.18 -0.93 11.72
N TYR A 134 -14.38 0.34 12.08
CA TYR A 134 -13.39 1.10 12.85
C TYR A 134 -13.06 0.42 14.19
N ILE A 135 -14.07 -0.01 14.95
CA ILE A 135 -13.85 -0.69 16.23
C ILE A 135 -13.01 -1.95 16.03
N LEU A 136 -13.33 -2.77 15.03
CA LEU A 136 -12.62 -4.00 14.73
C LEU A 136 -11.18 -3.73 14.28
N ALA A 137 -10.99 -2.83 13.32
CA ALA A 137 -9.68 -2.56 12.74
C ALA A 137 -8.75 -1.76 13.67
N ALA A 138 -9.27 -0.73 14.35
CA ALA A 138 -8.48 0.10 15.24
C ALA A 138 -8.05 -0.61 16.53
N SER A 139 -8.84 -1.60 17.00
CA SER A 139 -8.47 -2.42 18.17
C SER A 139 -7.17 -3.17 17.93
N VAL A 140 -6.92 -3.70 16.73
CA VAL A 140 -5.69 -4.42 16.39
C VAL A 140 -4.46 -3.52 16.57
N ILE A 141 -4.54 -2.25 16.14
CA ILE A 141 -3.43 -1.29 16.25
C ILE A 141 -3.19 -0.88 17.70
N TYR A 142 -4.23 -0.84 18.52
CA TYR A 142 -4.11 -0.54 19.94
C TYR A 142 -3.13 -1.49 20.67
N PHE A 143 -3.15 -2.77 20.30
CA PHE A 143 -2.24 -3.79 20.86
C PHE A 143 -0.84 -3.77 20.25
N GLY A 144 -0.60 -2.97 19.22
CA GLY A 144 0.72 -2.67 18.69
C GLY A 144 1.18 -3.53 17.52
N MET A 145 2.42 -3.27 17.09
CA MET A 145 3.02 -3.81 15.87
C MET A 145 3.02 -5.35 15.81
N LYS A 146 3.17 -6.04 16.95
CA LYS A 146 3.18 -7.51 16.97
C LYS A 146 1.84 -8.10 16.59
N LEU A 147 0.74 -7.59 17.15
CA LEU A 147 -0.60 -8.07 16.80
C LEU A 147 -0.95 -7.71 15.35
N VAL A 148 -0.58 -6.52 14.88
CA VAL A 148 -0.71 -6.15 13.47
C VAL A 148 0.00 -7.18 12.58
N GLY A 149 1.27 -7.51 12.86
CA GLY A 149 2.02 -8.51 12.08
C GLY A 149 1.37 -9.89 12.05
N ILE A 150 0.76 -10.32 13.15
CA ILE A 150 0.01 -11.59 13.23
C ILE A 150 -1.26 -11.52 12.37
N CYS A 151 -2.04 -10.46 12.54
CA CYS A 151 -3.28 -10.26 11.77
C CYS A 151 -3.00 -10.14 10.26
N GLU A 152 -1.95 -9.40 9.88
CA GLU A 152 -1.48 -9.31 8.49
C GLU A 152 -1.11 -10.69 7.92
N LYS A 153 -0.36 -11.49 8.67
CA LYS A 153 0.02 -12.84 8.25
C LYS A 153 -1.21 -13.73 7.99
N ILE A 154 -2.19 -13.68 8.89
CA ILE A 154 -3.43 -14.46 8.75
C ILE A 154 -4.24 -13.94 7.55
N SER A 155 -4.42 -12.63 7.44
CA SER A 155 -5.21 -12.02 6.35
C SER A 155 -4.59 -12.29 4.99
N VAL A 156 -3.28 -12.10 4.85
CA VAL A 156 -2.56 -12.38 3.59
C VAL A 156 -2.64 -13.87 3.24
N GLY A 157 -2.43 -14.76 4.20
CA GLY A 157 -2.55 -16.21 3.99
C GLY A 157 -3.96 -16.60 3.52
N SER A 158 -5.00 -16.03 4.15
CA SER A 158 -6.39 -16.25 3.75
C SER A 158 -6.68 -15.71 2.34
N MET A 159 -6.20 -14.50 2.03
CA MET A 159 -6.37 -13.92 0.69
C MET A 159 -5.69 -14.77 -0.39
N VAL A 160 -4.46 -15.21 -0.17
CA VAL A 160 -3.73 -16.06 -1.12
C VAL A 160 -4.50 -17.38 -1.37
N ALA A 161 -4.98 -18.01 -0.31
CA ALA A 161 -5.74 -19.27 -0.42
C ALA A 161 -7.04 -19.07 -1.20
N VAL A 162 -7.81 -18.03 -0.86
CA VAL A 162 -9.11 -17.74 -1.49
C VAL A 162 -8.95 -17.33 -2.96
N ILE A 163 -7.98 -16.47 -3.26
CA ILE A 163 -7.68 -16.06 -4.64
C ILE A 163 -7.22 -17.27 -5.46
N GLY A 164 -6.45 -18.19 -4.86
CA GLY A 164 -6.06 -19.44 -5.50
C GLY A 164 -7.27 -20.32 -5.82
N ILE A 165 -8.24 -20.44 -4.91
CA ILE A 165 -9.49 -21.19 -5.15
C ILE A 165 -10.29 -20.56 -6.30
N LEU A 166 -10.45 -19.23 -6.29
CA LEU A 166 -11.15 -18.52 -7.36
C LEU A 166 -10.47 -18.70 -8.72
N PHE A 167 -9.13 -18.66 -8.75
CA PHE A 167 -8.36 -18.87 -9.97
C PHE A 167 -8.58 -20.28 -10.56
N VAL A 168 -8.53 -21.32 -9.71
CA VAL A 168 -8.83 -22.70 -10.12
C VAL A 168 -10.27 -22.84 -10.61
N ALA A 169 -11.25 -22.23 -9.92
CA ALA A 169 -12.64 -22.23 -10.34
C ALA A 169 -12.84 -21.55 -11.70
N THR A 170 -12.14 -20.44 -11.94
CA THR A 170 -12.17 -19.75 -13.25
C THR A 170 -11.60 -20.62 -14.36
N LEU A 171 -10.49 -21.32 -14.13
CA LEU A 171 -9.90 -22.21 -15.14
C LEU A 171 -10.78 -23.45 -15.42
N ALA A 172 -11.64 -23.83 -14.49
CA ALA A 172 -12.60 -24.95 -14.64
C ALA A 172 -13.93 -24.53 -15.31
N SER A 173 -14.14 -23.24 -15.54
CA SER A 173 -15.31 -22.67 -16.22
C SER A 173 -15.02 -22.37 -17.70
N GLU A 174 -16.01 -21.87 -18.43
CA GLU A 174 -15.80 -21.31 -19.76
C GLU A 174 -14.94 -20.06 -19.64
N ILE A 175 -13.80 -20.03 -20.38
CA ILE A 175 -12.86 -18.92 -20.34
C ILE A 175 -13.06 -17.97 -21.52
N SER A 176 -13.01 -16.68 -21.23
CA SER A 176 -13.06 -15.61 -22.23
C SER A 176 -11.66 -15.38 -22.86
N PRO A 177 -11.59 -14.93 -24.13
CA PRO A 177 -10.32 -14.56 -24.73
C PRO A 177 -9.72 -13.33 -24.01
N LEU A 178 -8.41 -13.36 -23.82
CA LEU A 178 -7.68 -12.22 -23.25
C LEU A 178 -7.74 -11.00 -24.18
N PRO A 179 -7.81 -9.77 -23.66
CA PRO A 179 -7.82 -8.55 -24.48
C PRO A 179 -6.49 -8.38 -25.21
N THR A 180 -6.56 -8.14 -26.52
CA THR A 180 -5.39 -8.01 -27.41
C THR A 180 -5.32 -6.66 -28.13
N LYS A 181 -6.27 -5.74 -27.86
CA LYS A 181 -6.35 -4.46 -28.54
C LYS A 181 -5.77 -3.34 -27.68
N PHE A 182 -4.83 -2.59 -28.26
CA PHE A 182 -4.41 -1.31 -27.72
C PHE A 182 -5.50 -0.24 -28.01
N ILE A 183 -6.00 0.41 -26.96
CA ILE A 183 -7.05 1.41 -27.08
C ILE A 183 -6.47 2.83 -27.06
N ALA A 184 -5.70 3.19 -26.04
CA ALA A 184 -5.13 4.53 -25.88
C ALA A 184 -3.88 4.52 -25.00
N THR A 185 -2.91 5.39 -25.30
CA THR A 185 -1.70 5.56 -24.45
C THR A 185 -2.05 5.98 -23.02
N THR A 186 -3.12 6.76 -22.83
CA THR A 186 -3.62 7.17 -21.52
C THR A 186 -4.01 5.96 -20.66
N ASN A 187 -4.56 4.90 -21.25
CA ASN A 187 -4.91 3.66 -20.54
C ASN A 187 -3.65 2.93 -20.06
N LEU A 188 -2.57 2.90 -20.86
CA LEU A 188 -1.27 2.32 -20.44
C LEU A 188 -0.69 3.07 -19.24
N VAL A 189 -0.73 4.40 -19.27
CA VAL A 189 -0.21 5.25 -18.20
C VAL A 189 -1.06 5.08 -16.92
N ALA A 190 -2.37 4.98 -17.05
CA ALA A 190 -3.29 4.69 -15.94
C ALA A 190 -3.04 3.30 -15.35
N LEU A 191 -2.84 2.28 -16.20
CA LEU A 191 -2.52 0.91 -15.78
C LEU A 191 -1.20 0.87 -15.01
N TYR A 192 -0.15 1.52 -15.54
CA TYR A 192 1.13 1.64 -14.83
C TYR A 192 0.97 2.30 -13.45
N SER A 193 0.22 3.39 -13.39
CA SER A 193 -0.05 4.11 -12.14
C SER A 193 -0.72 3.21 -11.10
N MET A 194 -1.77 2.50 -11.49
CA MET A 194 -2.53 1.62 -10.60
C MET A 194 -1.70 0.43 -10.13
N ILE A 195 -0.91 -0.20 -11.01
CA ILE A 195 -0.01 -1.30 -10.65
C ILE A 195 1.08 -0.79 -9.70
N SER A 196 1.71 0.36 -10.00
CA SER A 196 2.71 0.97 -9.12
C SER A 196 2.14 1.29 -7.74
N PHE A 197 0.92 1.82 -7.67
CA PHE A 197 0.21 2.08 -6.42
C PHE A 197 -0.04 0.78 -5.64
N SER A 198 -0.54 -0.26 -6.31
CA SER A 198 -0.84 -1.57 -5.71
C SER A 198 0.41 -2.32 -5.22
N LEU A 199 1.58 -2.03 -5.79
CA LEU A 199 2.86 -2.59 -5.33
C LEU A 199 3.52 -1.74 -4.24
N SER A 200 3.03 -0.53 -3.99
CA SER A 200 3.66 0.40 -3.07
C SER A 200 3.37 0.03 -1.61
N ALA A 201 4.42 -0.32 -0.88
CA ALA A 201 4.37 -0.54 0.56
C ALA A 201 5.26 0.48 1.32
N VAL A 202 5.44 1.65 0.74
CA VAL A 202 6.37 2.71 1.18
C VAL A 202 6.27 2.97 2.67
N MET A 203 5.04 3.16 3.19
CA MET A 203 4.81 3.51 4.59
C MET A 203 5.13 2.37 5.56
N SER A 204 5.12 1.12 5.12
CA SER A 204 5.38 -0.06 5.97
C SER A 204 6.86 -0.45 6.03
N VAL A 205 7.69 0.04 5.12
CA VAL A 205 9.12 -0.33 5.08
C VAL A 205 9.87 0.06 6.37
N PRO A 206 9.71 1.25 6.96
CA PRO A 206 10.36 1.57 8.24
C PRO A 206 9.92 0.65 9.38
N GLN A 207 8.67 0.19 9.38
CA GLN A 207 8.16 -0.77 10.37
C GLN A 207 8.87 -2.13 10.23
N VAL A 208 9.10 -2.59 8.99
CA VAL A 208 9.86 -3.82 8.71
C VAL A 208 11.30 -3.69 9.20
N VAL A 209 11.96 -2.56 8.94
CA VAL A 209 13.32 -2.28 9.43
C VAL A 209 13.38 -2.33 10.95
N LYS A 210 12.44 -1.66 11.61
CA LYS A 210 12.33 -1.62 13.08
C LYS A 210 11.98 -3.00 13.65
N GLY A 211 10.97 -3.67 13.10
CA GLY A 211 10.48 -4.96 13.57
C GLY A 211 11.48 -6.11 13.40
N LEU A 212 12.33 -6.06 12.37
CA LEU A 212 13.41 -7.00 12.14
C LEU A 212 14.74 -6.56 12.81
N GLN A 213 14.71 -5.53 13.65
CA GLN A 213 15.83 -5.06 14.46
C GLN A 213 17.11 -4.74 13.65
N GLY A 214 16.97 -4.32 12.41
CA GLY A 214 18.09 -3.98 11.54
C GLY A 214 18.82 -5.18 10.94
N ASP A 215 18.26 -6.39 10.98
CA ASP A 215 18.81 -7.56 10.27
C ASP A 215 18.67 -7.36 8.75
N ILE A 216 19.78 -6.95 8.12
CA ILE A 216 19.83 -6.56 6.70
C ILE A 216 19.35 -7.68 5.78
N LYS A 217 19.76 -8.94 6.05
CA LYS A 217 19.36 -10.08 5.20
C LYS A 217 17.87 -10.32 5.27
N ARG A 218 17.30 -10.30 6.49
CA ARG A 218 15.86 -10.46 6.69
C ARG A 218 15.07 -9.30 6.12
N ILE A 219 15.54 -8.06 6.29
CA ILE A 219 14.89 -6.86 5.72
C ILE A 219 14.82 -6.96 4.20
N ARG A 220 15.95 -7.22 3.52
CA ARG A 220 15.98 -7.39 2.07
C ARG A 220 15.06 -8.53 1.61
N GLY A 221 15.15 -9.67 2.28
CA GLY A 221 14.34 -10.84 1.96
C GLY A 221 12.84 -10.58 2.15
N ALA A 222 12.43 -9.97 3.27
CA ALA A 222 11.02 -9.68 3.54
C ALA A 222 10.43 -8.67 2.55
N ILE A 223 11.17 -7.64 2.18
CA ILE A 223 10.74 -6.66 1.17
C ILE A 223 10.62 -7.32 -0.20
N ALA A 224 11.63 -8.08 -0.65
CA ALA A 224 11.59 -8.76 -1.95
C ALA A 224 10.47 -9.79 -2.02
N ALA A 225 10.32 -10.63 -0.98
CA ALA A 225 9.26 -11.63 -0.91
C ALA A 225 7.87 -10.96 -0.87
N GLY A 226 7.69 -9.91 -0.05
CA GLY A 226 6.42 -9.20 0.06
C GLY A 226 6.01 -8.53 -1.25
N THR A 227 6.92 -7.79 -1.90
CA THR A 227 6.66 -7.18 -3.20
C THR A 227 6.40 -8.23 -4.28
N GLY A 228 7.13 -9.38 -4.25
CA GLY A 228 6.93 -10.50 -5.17
C GLY A 228 5.58 -11.20 -5.00
N ILE A 229 5.14 -11.45 -3.75
CA ILE A 229 3.81 -12.02 -3.46
C ILE A 229 2.72 -11.05 -3.95
N ASN A 230 2.87 -9.76 -3.70
CA ASN A 230 1.94 -8.73 -4.21
C ASN A 230 1.82 -8.76 -5.73
N THR A 231 2.96 -8.85 -6.41
CA THR A 231 2.99 -8.98 -7.88
C THR A 231 2.24 -10.22 -8.34
N GLY A 232 2.48 -11.36 -7.69
CA GLY A 232 1.76 -12.61 -7.97
C GLY A 232 0.26 -12.49 -7.77
N LEU A 233 -0.20 -11.85 -6.68
CA LEU A 233 -1.61 -11.62 -6.41
C LEU A 233 -2.27 -10.69 -7.44
N ILE A 234 -1.60 -9.61 -7.83
CA ILE A 234 -2.06 -8.70 -8.89
C ILE A 234 -2.27 -9.48 -10.19
N LEU A 235 -1.28 -10.29 -10.59
CA LEU A 235 -1.38 -11.10 -11.82
C LEU A 235 -2.52 -12.13 -11.71
N LEU A 236 -2.60 -12.87 -10.59
CA LEU A 236 -3.65 -13.88 -10.40
C LEU A 236 -5.05 -13.27 -10.46
N ILE A 237 -5.31 -12.19 -9.71
CA ILE A 237 -6.61 -11.52 -9.72
C ILE A 237 -6.92 -10.97 -11.11
N THR A 238 -5.94 -10.35 -11.77
CA THR A 238 -6.16 -9.77 -13.09
C THR A 238 -6.46 -10.85 -14.12
N PHE A 239 -5.66 -11.92 -14.18
CA PHE A 239 -5.91 -12.99 -15.15
C PHE A 239 -7.20 -13.75 -14.89
N MET A 240 -7.52 -14.09 -13.62
CA MET A 240 -8.78 -14.78 -13.34
C MET A 240 -9.99 -13.92 -13.71
N THR A 241 -9.92 -12.60 -13.49
CA THR A 241 -11.03 -11.71 -13.85
C THR A 241 -11.16 -11.53 -15.37
N LEU A 242 -10.03 -11.36 -16.09
CA LEU A 242 -10.03 -11.27 -17.54
C LEU A 242 -10.51 -12.57 -18.21
N LEU A 243 -10.10 -13.71 -17.69
CA LEU A 243 -10.51 -15.03 -18.21
C LEU A 243 -11.96 -15.36 -17.89
N GLY A 244 -12.45 -14.98 -16.68
CA GLY A 244 -13.81 -15.27 -16.26
C GLY A 244 -14.84 -14.26 -16.79
N ALA A 245 -14.60 -12.95 -16.59
CA ALA A 245 -15.55 -11.89 -16.97
C ALA A 245 -15.29 -11.27 -18.37
N GLY A 246 -14.18 -11.59 -19.01
CA GLY A 246 -13.82 -11.05 -20.32
C GLY A 246 -13.39 -9.58 -20.30
N ALA A 247 -13.77 -8.82 -21.35
CA ALA A 247 -13.40 -7.42 -21.50
C ALA A 247 -14.36 -6.45 -20.78
N ASP A 248 -15.55 -6.89 -20.39
CA ASP A 248 -16.60 -6.05 -19.80
C ASP A 248 -16.50 -6.00 -18.27
N ILE A 249 -15.34 -5.56 -17.78
CA ILE A 249 -15.05 -5.42 -16.35
C ILE A 249 -15.37 -3.99 -15.93
N SER A 250 -16.15 -3.84 -14.84
CA SER A 250 -16.49 -2.55 -14.24
C SER A 250 -15.36 -2.00 -13.37
N GLU A 251 -15.31 -0.68 -13.19
CA GLU A 251 -14.20 -0.01 -12.48
C GLU A 251 -14.00 -0.50 -11.04
N ASN A 252 -15.08 -0.86 -10.35
CA ASN A 252 -15.03 -1.32 -8.96
C ASN A 252 -15.56 -2.76 -8.80
N GLY A 253 -15.69 -3.50 -9.89
CA GLY A 253 -16.49 -4.71 -9.94
C GLY A 253 -15.74 -6.01 -10.24
N ALA A 254 -14.42 -6.04 -10.31
CA ALA A 254 -13.66 -7.21 -10.75
C ALA A 254 -14.15 -8.56 -10.16
N LEU A 255 -14.40 -8.63 -8.85
CA LEU A 255 -14.92 -9.83 -8.20
C LEU A 255 -16.45 -9.95 -8.33
N VAL A 256 -17.18 -8.83 -8.45
CA VAL A 256 -18.63 -8.84 -8.70
C VAL A 256 -18.90 -9.31 -10.13
N ASP A 257 -18.16 -8.80 -11.11
CA ASP A 257 -18.28 -9.22 -12.51
C ASP A 257 -17.93 -10.71 -12.66
N LEU A 258 -16.88 -11.17 -11.97
CA LEU A 258 -16.53 -12.58 -11.90
C LEU A 258 -17.66 -13.43 -11.27
N SER A 259 -18.40 -12.88 -10.30
CA SER A 259 -19.54 -13.58 -9.66
C SER A 259 -20.70 -13.80 -10.61
N ALA A 260 -20.94 -12.92 -11.55
CA ALA A 260 -21.95 -13.08 -12.59
C ALA A 260 -21.65 -14.31 -13.49
N HIS A 261 -20.37 -14.66 -13.61
CA HIS A 261 -19.91 -15.78 -14.44
C HIS A 261 -19.81 -17.10 -13.66
N LEU A 262 -19.24 -17.07 -12.44
CA LEU A 262 -18.99 -18.26 -11.62
C LEU A 262 -20.09 -18.56 -10.61
N GLY A 263 -21.07 -17.67 -10.43
CA GLY A 263 -22.18 -17.80 -9.50
C GLY A 263 -22.05 -16.99 -8.20
N GLY A 264 -23.18 -16.80 -7.52
CA GLY A 264 -23.34 -15.88 -6.38
C GLY A 264 -22.41 -16.12 -5.17
N TRP A 265 -21.85 -17.33 -5.01
CA TRP A 265 -20.90 -17.65 -3.94
C TRP A 265 -19.59 -16.81 -4.05
N VAL A 266 -19.21 -16.41 -5.28
CA VAL A 266 -18.04 -15.57 -5.53
C VAL A 266 -18.23 -14.16 -4.97
N SER A 267 -19.46 -13.63 -4.94
CA SER A 267 -19.74 -12.33 -4.32
C SER A 267 -19.42 -12.34 -2.81
N ILE A 268 -19.78 -13.41 -2.10
CA ILE A 268 -19.47 -13.55 -0.66
C ILE A 268 -17.96 -13.57 -0.44
N ILE A 269 -17.25 -14.32 -1.27
CA ILE A 269 -15.78 -14.35 -1.25
C ILE A 269 -15.21 -12.96 -1.57
N GLY A 270 -15.78 -12.27 -2.55
CA GLY A 270 -15.41 -10.89 -2.90
C GLY A 270 -15.54 -9.93 -1.72
N TYR A 271 -16.62 -10.02 -0.95
CA TYR A 271 -16.80 -9.20 0.26
C TYR A 271 -15.73 -9.51 1.33
N ILE A 272 -15.43 -10.80 1.56
CA ILE A 272 -14.41 -11.22 2.53
C ILE A 272 -13.03 -10.70 2.10
N VAL A 273 -12.64 -10.92 0.84
CA VAL A 273 -11.34 -10.44 0.31
C VAL A 273 -11.24 -8.93 0.38
N SER A 274 -12.32 -8.20 0.04
CA SER A 274 -12.35 -6.74 0.11
C SER A 274 -12.17 -6.24 1.54
N LEU A 275 -12.87 -6.83 2.52
CA LEU A 275 -12.73 -6.46 3.93
C LEU A 275 -11.32 -6.77 4.45
N LEU A 276 -10.73 -7.91 4.08
CA LEU A 276 -9.35 -8.25 4.45
C LEU A 276 -8.35 -7.26 3.83
N ALA A 277 -8.49 -6.94 2.54
CA ALA A 277 -7.61 -6.00 1.84
C ALA A 277 -7.71 -4.58 2.41
N LEU A 278 -8.91 -4.10 2.73
CA LEU A 278 -9.11 -2.81 3.37
C LEU A 278 -8.54 -2.79 4.80
N SER A 279 -8.68 -3.90 5.55
CA SER A 279 -8.17 -4.02 6.92
C SER A 279 -6.65 -4.02 6.98
N THR A 280 -5.98 -4.77 6.10
CA THR A 280 -4.52 -4.78 6.03
C THR A 280 -3.97 -3.39 5.68
N SER A 281 -4.57 -2.71 4.72
CA SER A 281 -4.19 -1.33 4.38
C SER A 281 -4.48 -0.34 5.52
N PHE A 282 -5.60 -0.49 6.23
CA PHE A 282 -5.92 0.30 7.41
C PHE A 282 -4.86 0.13 8.50
N TRP A 283 -4.51 -1.12 8.84
CA TRP A 283 -3.52 -1.42 9.87
C TRP A 283 -2.14 -0.84 9.53
N ALA A 284 -1.67 -1.08 8.32
CA ALA A 284 -0.38 -0.61 7.85
C ALA A 284 -0.25 0.93 7.93
N ASN A 285 -1.24 1.66 7.38
CA ASN A 285 -1.23 3.11 7.35
C ASN A 285 -1.41 3.74 8.74
N THR A 286 -2.37 3.24 9.53
CA THR A 286 -2.66 3.80 10.85
C THR A 286 -1.57 3.48 11.87
N LEU A 287 -0.96 2.29 11.81
CA LEU A 287 0.20 1.94 12.63
C LEU A 287 1.40 2.86 12.32
N ASN A 288 1.63 3.14 11.03
CA ASN A 288 2.67 4.06 10.60
C ASN A 288 2.42 5.48 11.13
N LEU A 289 1.20 6.00 10.96
CA LEU A 289 0.84 7.33 11.45
C LEU A 289 0.97 7.41 12.97
N ARG A 290 0.54 6.39 13.71
CA ARG A 290 0.74 6.30 15.16
C ARG A 290 2.22 6.42 15.56
N ASP A 291 3.07 5.70 14.85
CA ASP A 291 4.51 5.71 15.15
C ASP A 291 5.14 7.06 14.78
N ILE A 292 4.72 7.68 13.67
CA ILE A 292 5.12 9.06 13.30
C ILE A 292 4.70 10.06 14.36
N VAL A 293 3.42 10.00 14.81
CA VAL A 293 2.91 10.90 15.88
C VAL A 293 3.72 10.70 17.16
N HIS A 294 3.96 9.45 17.57
CA HIS A 294 4.77 9.13 18.75
C HIS A 294 6.20 9.67 18.65
N GLU A 295 6.86 9.46 17.50
CA GLU A 295 8.23 9.95 17.28
C GLU A 295 8.32 11.47 17.29
N GLN A 296 7.34 12.17 16.72
CA GLN A 296 7.38 13.62 16.54
C GLN A 296 6.93 14.38 17.80
N THR A 297 5.88 13.91 18.48
CA THR A 297 5.28 14.61 19.62
C THR A 297 5.79 14.12 20.96
N LYS A 298 6.39 12.93 21.04
CA LYS A 298 6.75 12.22 22.26
C LYS A 298 5.56 11.86 23.17
N TRP A 299 4.33 11.95 22.64
CA TRP A 299 3.15 11.49 23.36
C TRP A 299 3.21 9.97 23.59
N ASN A 300 2.49 9.51 24.61
CA ASN A 300 2.42 8.07 24.84
C ASN A 300 1.71 7.35 23.67
N VAL A 301 1.96 6.04 23.53
CA VAL A 301 1.47 5.23 22.43
C VAL A 301 -0.06 5.23 22.31
N LYS A 302 -0.78 5.28 23.45
CA LYS A 302 -2.26 5.28 23.46
C LYS A 302 -2.83 6.59 22.90
N VAL A 303 -2.26 7.74 23.31
CA VAL A 303 -2.65 9.05 22.77
C VAL A 303 -2.29 9.13 21.30
N SER A 304 -1.12 8.65 20.90
CA SER A 304 -0.71 8.59 19.49
C SER A 304 -1.66 7.72 18.66
N TRP A 305 -2.14 6.59 19.21
CA TRP A 305 -3.16 5.76 18.58
C TRP A 305 -4.49 6.51 18.39
N LEU A 306 -4.98 7.20 19.41
CA LEU A 306 -6.20 7.99 19.32
C LEU A 306 -6.10 9.07 18.22
N VAL A 307 -5.00 9.83 18.22
CA VAL A 307 -4.79 10.92 17.25
C VAL A 307 -4.60 10.42 15.84
N SER A 308 -4.08 9.21 15.66
CA SER A 308 -3.89 8.61 14.34
C SER A 308 -5.11 7.89 13.78
N SER A 309 -6.08 7.50 14.62
CA SER A 309 -7.22 6.69 14.18
C SER A 309 -8.57 7.40 14.27
N VAL A 310 -8.86 8.13 15.36
CA VAL A 310 -10.17 8.79 15.55
C VAL A 310 -10.49 9.84 14.47
N PRO A 311 -9.56 10.72 14.04
CA PRO A 311 -9.85 11.66 12.96
C PRO A 311 -10.27 10.99 11.67
N CYS A 312 -9.72 9.78 11.39
CA CYS A 312 -10.08 9.02 10.20
C CYS A 312 -11.56 8.60 10.21
N LEU A 313 -12.07 8.14 11.36
CA LEU A 313 -13.48 7.82 11.53
C LEU A 313 -14.36 9.06 11.39
N LEU A 314 -13.98 10.16 12.05
CA LEU A 314 -14.78 11.40 12.02
C LEU A 314 -14.90 11.95 10.59
N ILE A 315 -13.81 11.97 9.82
CA ILE A 315 -13.82 12.41 8.43
C ILE A 315 -14.65 11.46 7.55
N ALA A 316 -14.56 10.14 7.77
CA ALA A 316 -15.41 9.19 7.06
C ALA A 316 -16.89 9.42 7.34
N LEU A 317 -17.28 9.63 8.61
CA LEU A 317 -18.68 9.87 9.03
C LEU A 317 -19.26 11.18 8.47
N VAL A 318 -18.45 12.23 8.32
CA VAL A 318 -18.88 13.48 7.67
C VAL A 318 -19.24 13.28 6.20
N GLY A 319 -18.75 12.20 5.57
CA GLY A 319 -19.15 11.84 4.22
C GLY A 319 -18.65 12.79 3.13
N VAL A 320 -17.52 13.46 3.34
CA VAL A 320 -16.96 14.48 2.42
C VAL A 320 -16.63 13.89 1.06
N SER A 321 -16.33 12.59 0.98
CA SER A 321 -15.96 11.93 -0.28
C SER A 321 -16.21 10.43 -0.24
N SER A 322 -16.20 9.82 -1.44
CA SER A 322 -16.16 8.37 -1.59
C SER A 322 -14.75 7.83 -1.31
N PHE A 323 -14.62 6.50 -1.21
CA PHE A 323 -13.33 5.82 -1.12
C PHE A 323 -12.31 6.33 -2.17
N VAL A 324 -12.72 6.36 -3.45
CA VAL A 324 -11.85 6.82 -4.55
C VAL A 324 -11.48 8.29 -4.41
N GLY A 325 -12.43 9.14 -4.00
CA GLY A 325 -12.17 10.57 -3.78
C GLY A 325 -11.16 10.82 -2.67
N PHE A 326 -11.26 10.11 -1.54
CA PHE A 326 -10.29 10.20 -0.45
C PHE A 326 -8.88 9.76 -0.89
N THR A 327 -8.78 8.66 -1.64
CA THR A 327 -7.51 8.16 -2.16
C THR A 327 -6.85 9.15 -3.14
N ARG A 328 -7.63 9.80 -4.01
CA ARG A 328 -7.13 10.84 -4.93
C ARG A 328 -6.59 12.05 -4.18
N LEU A 329 -7.29 12.53 -3.15
CA LEU A 329 -6.80 13.64 -2.32
C LEU A 329 -5.48 13.29 -1.61
N ALA A 330 -5.37 12.08 -1.09
CA ALA A 330 -4.14 11.61 -0.46
C ALA A 330 -2.96 11.52 -1.43
N SER A 331 -3.19 11.15 -2.68
CA SER A 331 -2.14 10.91 -3.70
C SER A 331 -1.31 12.17 -4.03
N VAL A 332 -1.90 13.35 -3.95
CA VAL A 332 -1.20 14.63 -4.21
C VAL A 332 -0.01 14.82 -3.25
N VAL A 333 -0.17 14.47 -1.97
CA VAL A 333 0.92 14.60 -0.98
C VAL A 333 1.95 13.50 -1.12
N GLN A 334 1.57 12.34 -1.66
CA GLN A 334 2.49 11.21 -1.86
C GLN A 334 3.63 11.55 -2.82
N VAL A 335 3.40 12.38 -3.83
CA VAL A 335 4.45 12.83 -4.76
C VAL A 335 5.54 13.61 -4.03
N LEU A 336 5.13 14.58 -3.21
CA LEU A 336 6.08 15.38 -2.42
C LEU A 336 6.86 14.51 -1.44
N THR A 337 6.18 13.52 -0.84
CA THR A 337 6.80 12.54 0.05
C THR A 337 7.83 11.69 -0.71
N GLY A 338 7.50 11.19 -1.90
CA GLY A 338 8.40 10.39 -2.73
C GLY A 338 9.68 11.14 -3.10
N VAL A 339 9.56 12.40 -3.55
CA VAL A 339 10.72 13.25 -3.86
C VAL A 339 11.54 13.51 -2.59
N GLY A 340 10.88 13.83 -1.47
CA GLY A 340 11.53 14.05 -0.18
C GLY A 340 12.32 12.83 0.30
N ILE A 341 11.80 11.62 0.09
CA ILE A 341 12.45 10.34 0.40
C ILE A 341 13.76 10.22 -0.39
N ILE A 342 13.72 10.42 -1.70
CA ILE A 342 14.92 10.24 -2.55
C ILE A 342 16.01 11.27 -2.22
N ILE A 343 15.65 12.52 -1.99
CA ILE A 343 16.62 13.54 -1.57
C ILE A 343 17.22 13.18 -0.21
N SER A 344 16.40 12.75 0.76
CA SER A 344 16.87 12.33 2.08
C SER A 344 17.78 11.11 1.98
N TYR A 345 17.41 10.13 1.16
CA TYR A 345 18.20 8.94 0.88
C TYR A 345 19.57 9.30 0.30
N ASN A 346 19.63 10.19 -0.71
CA ASN A 346 20.89 10.62 -1.32
C ASN A 346 21.82 11.26 -0.29
N ARG A 347 21.30 12.11 0.58
CA ARG A 347 22.08 12.75 1.65
C ARG A 347 22.55 11.76 2.70
N SER A 348 21.67 10.86 3.15
CA SER A 348 22.00 9.79 4.09
C SER A 348 23.11 8.89 3.55
N ARG A 349 23.03 8.48 2.28
CA ARG A 349 24.02 7.65 1.61
C ARG A 349 25.41 8.35 1.52
N ARG A 350 25.43 9.66 1.26
CA ARG A 350 26.67 10.43 1.23
C ARG A 350 27.33 10.53 2.62
N ARG A 351 26.51 10.61 3.67
CA ARG A 351 26.99 10.67 5.05
C ARG A 351 27.55 9.33 5.53
N GLU A 352 26.82 8.24 5.32
CA GLU A 352 27.16 6.91 5.86
C GLU A 352 28.21 6.15 5.02
N LYS A 353 28.43 6.55 3.75
CA LYS A 353 29.35 5.92 2.78
C LYS A 353 29.12 4.42 2.51
N ASN A 354 28.23 3.77 3.24
CA ASN A 354 27.84 2.37 3.08
C ASN A 354 26.39 2.29 2.60
N ALA A 355 26.15 1.36 1.69
CA ALA A 355 24.81 1.05 1.18
C ALA A 355 24.49 -0.45 1.39
N PRO A 356 24.27 -0.88 2.65
CA PRO A 356 24.20 -2.29 2.97
C PRO A 356 22.93 -2.97 2.43
N ILE A 357 21.86 -2.20 2.14
CA ILE A 357 20.58 -2.70 1.63
C ILE A 357 20.47 -2.52 0.13
N CYS A 358 20.71 -1.32 -0.40
CA CYS A 358 20.58 -1.01 -1.82
C CYS A 358 21.76 -1.45 -2.67
N GLY A 359 22.97 -1.36 -2.15
CA GLY A 359 24.16 -1.61 -2.95
C GLY A 359 24.21 -0.70 -4.20
N VAL A 360 24.39 -1.32 -5.38
CA VAL A 360 24.45 -0.61 -6.67
C VAL A 360 23.14 0.05 -7.04
N TRP A 361 21.98 -0.50 -6.62
CA TRP A 361 20.66 0.03 -6.94
C TRP A 361 20.34 1.37 -6.24
N GLY A 362 21.15 1.76 -5.28
CA GLY A 362 21.06 3.08 -4.64
C GLY A 362 21.84 4.19 -5.34
N THR A 363 22.46 3.95 -6.50
CA THR A 363 23.22 4.97 -7.24
C THR A 363 22.33 5.99 -7.93
N LEU A 364 22.91 7.15 -8.31
CA LEU A 364 22.15 8.27 -8.86
C LEU A 364 21.24 7.92 -10.06
N PRO A 365 21.66 7.07 -11.03
CA PRO A 365 20.77 6.67 -12.12
C PRO A 365 19.47 6.01 -11.63
N PHE A 366 19.55 5.13 -10.65
CA PHE A 366 18.37 4.48 -10.08
C PHE A 366 17.51 5.44 -9.23
N GLN A 367 18.12 6.41 -8.55
CA GLN A 367 17.37 7.46 -7.87
C GLN A 367 16.58 8.31 -8.86
N ILE A 368 17.18 8.70 -9.99
CA ILE A 368 16.49 9.42 -11.07
C ILE A 368 15.36 8.58 -11.63
N LEU A 369 15.61 7.29 -11.89
CA LEU A 369 14.59 6.37 -12.39
C LEU A 369 13.37 6.30 -11.46
N VAL A 370 13.58 6.19 -10.16
CA VAL A 370 12.50 6.17 -9.16
C VAL A 370 11.71 7.49 -9.15
N VAL A 371 12.38 8.65 -9.21
CA VAL A 371 11.72 9.96 -9.26
C VAL A 371 10.88 10.09 -10.53
N VAL A 372 11.44 9.79 -11.69
CA VAL A 372 10.74 9.85 -12.99
C VAL A 372 9.52 8.93 -12.97
N SER A 373 9.69 7.70 -12.46
CA SER A 373 8.61 6.73 -12.32
C SER A 373 7.49 7.24 -11.38
N THR A 374 7.84 7.85 -10.25
CA THR A 374 6.86 8.41 -9.31
C THR A 374 6.05 9.55 -9.96
N LEU A 375 6.72 10.44 -10.70
CA LEU A 375 6.06 11.51 -11.45
C LEU A 375 5.14 10.94 -12.54
N PHE A 376 5.61 9.92 -13.27
CA PHE A 376 4.84 9.27 -14.31
C PHE A 376 3.60 8.55 -13.74
N ALA A 377 3.73 7.85 -12.61
CA ALA A 377 2.61 7.24 -11.91
C ALA A 377 1.58 8.29 -11.45
N THR A 378 2.04 9.48 -11.01
CA THR A 378 1.13 10.57 -10.62
C THR A 378 0.34 11.10 -11.81
N ILE A 379 0.98 11.27 -12.97
CA ILE A 379 0.28 11.66 -14.21
C ILE A 379 -0.76 10.61 -14.57
N GLY A 380 -0.42 9.32 -14.44
CA GLY A 380 -1.33 8.20 -14.70
C GLY A 380 -2.55 8.16 -13.79
N ALA A 381 -2.39 8.55 -12.52
CA ALA A 381 -3.50 8.64 -11.57
C ALA A 381 -4.55 9.70 -11.96
N LEU A 382 -4.15 10.71 -12.74
CA LEU A 382 -5.00 11.77 -13.26
C LEU A 382 -5.47 11.50 -14.71
N ALA A 383 -4.95 10.46 -15.35
CA ALA A 383 -5.28 10.14 -16.74
C ALA A 383 -6.75 9.72 -16.89
N LYS A 384 -7.36 10.18 -17.98
CA LYS A 384 -8.71 9.72 -18.35
C LYS A 384 -8.60 8.35 -19.02
N VAL A 385 -9.41 7.41 -18.57
CA VAL A 385 -9.49 6.04 -19.09
C VAL A 385 -10.64 5.99 -20.13
N TYR A 386 -10.40 5.31 -21.25
CA TYR A 386 -11.35 5.19 -22.36
C TYR A 386 -11.75 3.74 -22.61
#